data_52c9a824fc6f567c774013cfcff6a72b
#
_entry.id   52c9a824fc6f567c774013cfcff6a72b
#
_cell.length_a   1.000
_cell.length_b   1.000
_cell.length_c   1.000
_cell.angle_alpha   90.00
_cell.angle_beta   90.00
_cell.angle_gamma   90.00
#
_symmetry.space_group_name_H-M   'P 1'
#
loop_
_entity.id
_entity.type
_entity.pdbx_description
1 polymer ?
#
loop_
_entity_poly.entity_id
_entity_poly.type
_entity_poly.pdbx_seq_one_letter_code
_entity_poly.pdbx_strand_id
1 'polypeptide(L)'
;MGGTAMEAQTARMTAGAAEPAETVTLGTGHFTEANELVRAALERADAVEVREAFAQRYLGCALPRGKRLAIHGVPGNDMACYLDGGDVEVFGNAQDQIGNTMNDGRIVVHGRCGDAAGYGMRGGRIFVRDGCGWRVGIHMKQFEGKRPAIVVGGDAGSFLGEYLAGGVIALLGRPGPYLATGMHGGIIYLRFPIAPEDVQPGLVQEPVDEADRALLADLLGEYNRRFARELGREVDATGRGFVRIRPLTSRPYAALYS
;
A
#
# COMPACT_ATOMS: atom_id res chain seq x y z
N MET A 1 12.01 -14.72 31.07
CA MET A 1 12.77 -13.48 30.80
C MET A 1 12.67 -13.16 29.33
N GLY A 2 11.49 -12.75 28.83
CA GLY A 2 11.22 -12.47 27.41
C GLY A 2 10.48 -11.14 27.15
N GLY A 3 10.20 -10.34 28.18
CA GLY A 3 9.43 -9.09 28.04
C GLY A 3 10.24 -7.85 27.65
N THR A 4 11.51 -7.79 28.03
CA THR A 4 12.31 -6.56 27.93
C THR A 4 12.81 -6.20 26.52
N ALA A 5 12.90 -7.17 25.60
CA ALA A 5 13.38 -6.89 24.22
C ALA A 5 12.27 -6.31 23.33
N MET A 6 11.04 -6.72 23.53
CA MET A 6 9.89 -6.25 22.74
C MET A 6 9.45 -4.85 23.16
N GLU A 7 9.45 -4.55 24.46
CA GLU A 7 9.18 -3.20 24.97
C GLU A 7 10.25 -2.18 24.57
N ALA A 8 11.53 -2.58 24.59
CA ALA A 8 12.63 -1.73 24.15
C ALA A 8 12.64 -1.47 22.63
N GLN A 9 12.08 -2.38 21.83
CA GLN A 9 11.94 -2.23 20.38
C GLN A 9 10.79 -1.28 20.03
N THR A 10 9.67 -1.34 20.73
CA THR A 10 8.52 -0.44 20.56
C THR A 10 8.90 1.02 20.91
N ALA A 11 9.64 1.23 21.99
CA ALA A 11 10.05 2.58 22.42
C ALA A 11 11.09 3.26 21.49
N ARG A 12 11.77 2.51 20.63
CA ARG A 12 12.80 3.04 19.71
C ARG A 12 12.31 3.39 18.31
N MET A 13 11.08 3.01 17.96
CA MET A 13 10.54 3.18 16.57
C MET A 13 9.80 4.49 16.33
N THR A 14 9.57 5.29 17.36
CA THR A 14 8.75 6.52 17.26
C THR A 14 9.53 7.83 17.09
N ALA A 15 10.79 7.78 16.67
CA ALA A 15 11.56 9.00 16.44
C ALA A 15 11.07 9.76 15.20
N GLY A 16 10.03 10.61 15.37
CA GLY A 16 9.49 11.50 14.34
C GLY A 16 7.97 11.60 14.26
N ALA A 17 7.21 10.72 14.92
CA ALA A 17 5.77 10.89 15.06
C ALA A 17 5.48 11.71 16.34
N ALA A 18 4.57 12.70 16.25
CA ALA A 18 4.03 13.33 17.46
C ALA A 18 3.45 12.21 18.35
N GLU A 19 3.68 12.31 19.68
CA GLU A 19 3.13 11.33 20.61
C GLU A 19 1.62 11.19 20.38
N PRO A 20 1.07 9.97 20.39
CA PRO A 20 -0.37 9.77 20.24
C PRO A 20 -1.06 10.44 21.42
N ALA A 21 -2.07 11.27 21.14
CA ALA A 21 -2.83 11.93 22.20
C ALA A 21 -3.78 10.96 22.93
N GLU A 22 -4.08 9.81 22.32
CA GLU A 22 -4.95 8.79 22.91
C GLU A 22 -4.54 7.37 22.49
N THR A 23 -4.66 6.40 23.42
CA THR A 23 -4.38 4.97 23.18
C THR A 23 -5.63 4.14 23.41
N VAL A 24 -5.92 3.22 22.48
CA VAL A 24 -7.04 2.26 22.55
C VAL A 24 -6.47 0.84 22.50
N THR A 25 -6.81 0.00 23.47
CA THR A 25 -6.45 -1.42 23.47
C THR A 25 -7.67 -2.25 23.10
N LEU A 26 -7.57 -3.05 22.02
CA LEU A 26 -8.73 -3.78 21.45
C LEU A 26 -8.85 -5.21 21.98
N GLY A 27 -7.72 -5.92 22.16
CA GLY A 27 -7.75 -7.33 22.50
C GLY A 27 -8.50 -8.16 21.46
N THR A 28 -9.27 -9.17 21.90
CA THR A 28 -10.04 -10.09 21.05
C THR A 28 -11.49 -9.65 20.82
N GLY A 29 -11.83 -8.38 21.08
CA GLY A 29 -13.17 -7.82 20.92
C GLY A 29 -13.69 -7.89 19.48
N HIS A 30 -15.03 -7.87 19.35
CA HIS A 30 -15.67 -7.88 18.04
C HIS A 30 -15.34 -6.60 17.25
N PHE A 31 -15.22 -6.71 15.94
CA PHE A 31 -14.81 -5.58 15.10
C PHE A 31 -15.73 -4.36 15.16
N THR A 32 -17.03 -4.53 15.42
CA THR A 32 -17.98 -3.41 15.58
C THR A 32 -17.61 -2.56 16.80
N GLU A 33 -17.45 -3.18 17.95
CA GLU A 33 -17.05 -2.52 19.20
C GLU A 33 -15.68 -1.86 19.08
N ALA A 34 -14.72 -2.57 18.45
CA ALA A 34 -13.39 -2.05 18.18
C ALA A 34 -13.43 -0.75 17.35
N ASN A 35 -14.24 -0.73 16.28
CA ASN A 35 -14.40 0.47 15.45
C ASN A 35 -15.11 1.62 16.19
N GLU A 36 -16.08 1.33 17.05
CA GLU A 36 -16.73 2.34 17.88
C GLU A 36 -15.72 2.99 18.84
N LEU A 37 -14.90 2.19 19.53
CA LEU A 37 -13.83 2.69 20.42
C LEU A 37 -12.82 3.57 19.67
N VAL A 38 -12.34 3.12 18.51
CA VAL A 38 -11.38 3.88 17.71
C VAL A 38 -11.98 5.19 17.18
N ARG A 39 -13.24 5.17 16.72
CA ARG A 39 -13.92 6.40 16.27
C ARG A 39 -14.11 7.39 17.41
N ALA A 40 -14.56 6.93 18.57
CA ALA A 40 -14.73 7.79 19.75
C ALA A 40 -13.40 8.41 20.20
N ALA A 41 -12.29 7.67 20.11
CA ALA A 41 -10.95 8.21 20.38
C ALA A 41 -10.54 9.26 19.35
N LEU A 42 -10.80 9.00 18.06
CA LEU A 42 -10.51 9.95 16.97
C LEU A 42 -11.37 11.22 17.00
N GLU A 43 -12.54 11.21 17.66
CA GLU A 43 -13.30 12.44 17.91
C GLU A 43 -12.61 13.35 18.93
N ARG A 44 -11.88 12.78 19.90
CA ARG A 44 -11.17 13.51 20.96
C ARG A 44 -9.73 13.88 20.62
N ALA A 45 -9.09 13.13 19.71
CA ALA A 45 -7.68 13.29 19.34
C ALA A 45 -7.46 13.21 17.84
N ASP A 46 -6.40 13.88 17.34
CA ASP A 46 -6.00 13.80 15.93
C ASP A 46 -5.05 12.60 15.65
N ALA A 47 -4.46 12.04 16.70
CA ALA A 47 -3.60 10.87 16.61
C ALA A 47 -4.01 9.84 17.66
N VAL A 48 -4.30 8.62 17.21
CA VAL A 48 -4.70 7.50 18.06
C VAL A 48 -3.76 6.32 17.84
N GLU A 49 -3.30 5.73 18.93
CA GLU A 49 -2.56 4.47 18.94
C GLU A 49 -3.50 3.32 19.28
N VAL A 50 -3.62 2.35 18.39
CA VAL A 50 -4.37 1.11 18.62
C VAL A 50 -3.38 0.02 19.00
N ARG A 51 -3.56 -0.58 20.15
CA ARG A 51 -2.79 -1.72 20.65
C ARG A 51 -3.60 -3.00 20.61
N GLU A 52 -2.91 -4.13 20.45
CA GLU A 52 -3.50 -5.46 20.44
C GLU A 52 -4.59 -5.62 19.38
N ALA A 53 -4.30 -5.21 18.14
CA ALA A 53 -5.16 -5.49 17.01
C ALA A 53 -5.05 -6.98 16.61
N PHE A 54 -6.17 -7.71 16.66
CA PHE A 54 -6.29 -9.13 16.31
C PHE A 54 -7.38 -9.35 15.26
N ALA A 55 -7.06 -9.02 14.02
CA ALA A 55 -7.93 -9.21 12.85
C ALA A 55 -9.27 -8.45 12.87
N GLN A 56 -9.39 -7.37 13.65
CA GLN A 56 -10.58 -6.51 13.57
C GLN A 56 -10.64 -5.83 12.20
N ARG A 57 -11.76 -6.02 11.52
CA ARG A 57 -12.02 -5.48 10.17
C ARG A 57 -12.36 -3.99 10.24
N TYR A 58 -12.13 -3.28 9.12
CA TYR A 58 -12.56 -1.89 8.93
C TYR A 58 -11.89 -0.84 9.84
N LEU A 59 -10.81 -1.15 10.55
CA LEU A 59 -10.09 -0.17 11.36
C LEU A 59 -9.64 1.00 10.48
N GLY A 60 -9.95 2.24 10.88
CA GLY A 60 -9.59 3.44 10.11
C GLY A 60 -10.42 3.65 8.84
N CYS A 61 -11.58 2.99 8.69
CA CYS A 61 -12.50 3.23 7.57
C CYS A 61 -12.88 4.71 7.47
N ALA A 62 -12.75 5.28 6.24
CA ALA A 62 -13.06 6.67 5.93
C ALA A 62 -12.32 7.71 6.80
N LEU A 63 -11.10 7.38 7.29
CA LEU A 63 -10.32 8.29 8.13
C LEU A 63 -10.01 9.59 7.35
N PRO A 64 -10.45 10.75 7.85
CA PRO A 64 -10.33 12.01 7.12
C PRO A 64 -8.94 12.63 7.28
N ARG A 65 -8.66 13.63 6.45
CA ARG A 65 -7.44 14.45 6.52
C ARG A 65 -7.21 15.03 7.91
N GLY A 66 -5.96 15.01 8.35
CA GLY A 66 -5.53 15.50 9.68
C GLY A 66 -5.61 14.44 10.78
N LYS A 67 -6.29 13.32 10.56
CA LYS A 67 -6.34 12.20 11.51
C LYS A 67 -5.27 11.16 11.21
N ARG A 68 -4.69 10.59 12.28
CA ARG A 68 -3.66 9.55 12.21
C ARG A 68 -4.03 8.36 13.09
N LEU A 69 -3.75 7.17 12.58
CA LEU A 69 -3.98 5.91 13.29
C LEU A 69 -2.72 5.04 13.23
N ALA A 70 -2.11 4.80 14.38
CA ALA A 70 -1.01 3.85 14.53
C ALA A 70 -1.56 2.53 15.08
N ILE A 71 -1.34 1.41 14.38
CA ILE A 71 -1.91 0.11 14.73
C ILE A 71 -0.78 -0.86 15.07
N HIS A 72 -0.76 -1.37 16.30
CA HIS A 72 0.14 -2.42 16.75
C HIS A 72 -0.61 -3.76 16.77
N GLY A 73 -0.13 -4.71 15.97
CA GLY A 73 -0.75 -6.01 15.75
C GLY A 73 -1.10 -6.26 14.30
N VAL A 74 -2.15 -7.04 14.07
CA VAL A 74 -2.60 -7.44 12.72
C VAL A 74 -4.05 -6.97 12.52
N PRO A 75 -4.28 -5.81 11.86
CA PRO A 75 -5.63 -5.42 11.47
C PRO A 75 -6.23 -6.40 10.46
N GLY A 76 -7.55 -6.55 10.53
CA GLY A 76 -8.32 -7.42 9.64
C GLY A 76 -8.60 -6.81 8.27
N ASN A 77 -9.42 -7.50 7.49
CA ASN A 77 -9.79 -7.12 6.13
C ASN A 77 -10.41 -5.72 6.07
N ASP A 78 -10.24 -5.06 4.92
CA ASP A 78 -10.78 -3.73 4.64
C ASP A 78 -10.29 -2.64 5.61
N MET A 79 -9.11 -2.82 6.24
CA MET A 79 -8.49 -1.75 7.01
C MET A 79 -8.29 -0.51 6.12
N ALA A 80 -8.65 0.67 6.64
CA ALA A 80 -8.55 1.96 5.94
C ALA A 80 -9.32 1.98 4.58
N CYS A 81 -10.38 1.18 4.43
CA CYS A 81 -11.26 1.32 3.27
C CYS A 81 -11.87 2.73 3.24
N TYR A 82 -12.04 3.28 2.03
CA TYR A 82 -12.53 4.66 1.81
C TYR A 82 -11.69 5.75 2.50
N LEU A 83 -10.42 5.49 2.86
CA LEU A 83 -9.51 6.48 3.45
C LEU A 83 -9.53 7.79 2.66
N ASP A 84 -9.74 8.93 3.32
CA ASP A 84 -9.89 10.22 2.64
C ASP A 84 -8.95 11.31 3.23
N GLY A 85 -7.67 11.07 3.09
CA GLY A 85 -6.63 12.02 3.44
C GLY A 85 -5.97 11.80 4.81
N GLY A 86 -6.42 10.82 5.60
CA GLY A 86 -5.78 10.43 6.84
C GLY A 86 -4.50 9.60 6.63
N ASP A 87 -3.76 9.38 7.71
CA ASP A 87 -2.57 8.52 7.74
C ASP A 87 -2.82 7.30 8.63
N VAL A 88 -2.58 6.10 8.08
CA VAL A 88 -2.64 4.83 8.84
C VAL A 88 -1.30 4.14 8.77
N GLU A 89 -0.72 3.81 9.92
CA GLU A 89 0.56 3.11 10.04
C GLU A 89 0.39 1.83 10.87
N VAL A 90 0.77 0.68 10.28
CA VAL A 90 0.60 -0.65 10.87
C VAL A 90 1.95 -1.22 11.24
N PHE A 91 2.21 -1.41 12.53
CA PHE A 91 3.40 -2.05 13.07
C PHE A 91 3.18 -3.56 13.19
N GLY A 92 3.15 -4.21 12.04
CA GLY A 92 2.87 -5.63 11.86
C GLY A 92 2.44 -5.95 10.44
N ASN A 93 1.86 -7.14 10.25
CA ASN A 93 1.22 -7.51 8.99
C ASN A 93 -0.20 -6.93 8.93
N ALA A 94 -0.75 -6.84 7.72
CA ALA A 94 -2.16 -6.52 7.51
C ALA A 94 -2.83 -7.64 6.68
N GLN A 95 -4.14 -7.80 6.84
CA GLN A 95 -4.93 -8.76 6.07
C GLN A 95 -5.32 -8.21 4.70
N ASP A 96 -6.41 -8.71 4.12
CA ASP A 96 -6.82 -8.44 2.74
C ASP A 96 -7.50 -7.06 2.58
N GLN A 97 -7.47 -6.55 1.36
CA GLN A 97 -8.23 -5.38 0.91
C GLN A 97 -7.93 -4.08 1.67
N ILE A 98 -6.70 -3.92 2.20
CA ILE A 98 -6.31 -2.65 2.82
C ILE A 98 -6.41 -1.52 1.81
N GLY A 99 -6.93 -0.35 2.22
CA GLY A 99 -7.10 0.80 1.33
C GLY A 99 -8.09 0.57 0.19
N ASN A 100 -9.04 -0.36 0.35
CA ASN A 100 -10.14 -0.56 -0.60
C ASN A 100 -10.87 0.77 -0.85
N THR A 101 -10.96 1.17 -2.13
CA THR A 101 -11.60 2.43 -2.57
C THR A 101 -11.02 3.69 -1.88
N MET A 102 -9.75 3.66 -1.49
CA MET A 102 -9.05 4.81 -0.90
C MET A 102 -9.08 6.01 -1.86
N ASN A 103 -9.44 7.19 -1.35
CA ASN A 103 -9.55 8.43 -2.13
C ASN A 103 -8.34 9.36 -1.98
N ASP A 104 -7.67 9.35 -0.82
CA ASP A 104 -6.46 10.12 -0.53
C ASP A 104 -5.83 9.65 0.79
N GLY A 105 -4.64 10.18 1.14
CA GLY A 105 -3.95 9.87 2.38
C GLY A 105 -2.86 8.83 2.23
N ARG A 106 -2.52 8.15 3.32
CA ARG A 106 -1.38 7.23 3.33
C ARG A 106 -1.63 6.01 4.20
N ILE A 107 -1.21 4.85 3.70
CA ILE A 107 -1.14 3.60 4.45
C ILE A 107 0.31 3.10 4.42
N VAL A 108 0.88 2.79 5.59
CA VAL A 108 2.22 2.23 5.76
C VAL A 108 2.11 0.92 6.53
N VAL A 109 2.62 -0.19 5.97
CA VAL A 109 2.60 -1.51 6.60
C VAL A 109 4.02 -1.98 6.85
N HIS A 110 4.41 -2.09 8.11
CA HIS A 110 5.72 -2.58 8.58
C HIS A 110 5.79 -4.12 8.59
N GLY A 111 5.26 -4.74 7.55
CA GLY A 111 5.18 -6.18 7.35
C GLY A 111 4.66 -6.50 5.96
N ARG A 112 3.91 -7.59 5.85
CA ARG A 112 3.23 -8.03 4.63
C ARG A 112 1.77 -7.59 4.64
N CYS A 113 1.17 -7.43 3.47
CA CYS A 113 -0.28 -7.36 3.34
C CYS A 113 -0.82 -8.59 2.58
N GLY A 114 -2.11 -8.86 2.75
CA GLY A 114 -2.84 -9.91 2.06
C GLY A 114 -3.24 -9.54 0.63
N ASP A 115 -4.36 -10.08 0.18
CA ASP A 115 -4.87 -9.96 -1.18
C ASP A 115 -5.56 -8.61 -1.42
N ALA A 116 -5.61 -8.18 -2.68
CA ALA A 116 -6.38 -7.05 -3.18
C ALA A 116 -6.14 -5.71 -2.44
N ALA A 117 -4.93 -5.49 -1.86
CA ALA A 117 -4.58 -4.19 -1.31
C ALA A 117 -4.71 -3.10 -2.39
N GLY A 118 -5.34 -1.96 -2.06
CA GLY A 118 -5.62 -0.89 -3.00
C GLY A 118 -6.68 -1.23 -4.05
N TYR A 119 -7.61 -2.16 -3.76
CA TYR A 119 -8.75 -2.45 -4.64
C TYR A 119 -9.51 -1.17 -4.98
N GLY A 120 -9.62 -0.87 -6.28
CA GLY A 120 -10.36 0.31 -6.74
C GLY A 120 -9.87 1.66 -6.18
N MET A 121 -8.64 1.72 -5.66
CA MET A 121 -8.02 2.93 -5.11
C MET A 121 -7.99 4.06 -6.15
N ARG A 122 -8.27 5.30 -5.73
CA ARG A 122 -8.44 6.48 -6.60
C ARG A 122 -7.42 7.59 -6.33
N GLY A 123 -6.74 7.55 -5.19
CA GLY A 123 -5.74 8.52 -4.77
C GLY A 123 -5.01 8.02 -3.52
N GLY A 124 -4.02 8.79 -3.07
CA GLY A 124 -3.20 8.44 -1.91
C GLY A 124 -2.07 7.44 -2.22
N ARG A 125 -1.41 6.97 -1.17
CA ARG A 125 -0.23 6.09 -1.28
C ARG A 125 -0.29 4.95 -0.29
N ILE A 126 0.06 3.74 -0.75
CA ILE A 126 0.22 2.54 0.10
C ILE A 126 1.69 2.09 0.01
N PHE A 127 2.34 1.93 1.16
CA PHE A 127 3.69 1.41 1.28
C PHE A 127 3.69 0.11 2.09
N VAL A 128 4.20 -0.96 1.52
CA VAL A 128 4.32 -2.27 2.17
C VAL A 128 5.80 -2.64 2.23
N ARG A 129 6.34 -2.83 3.45
CA ARG A 129 7.75 -3.13 3.65
C ARG A 129 8.17 -4.44 2.99
N ASP A 130 7.37 -5.48 3.18
CA ASP A 130 7.67 -6.82 2.70
C ASP A 130 6.83 -7.18 1.45
N GLY A 131 6.39 -8.41 1.29
CA GLY A 131 5.60 -8.85 0.15
C GLY A 131 4.09 -8.62 0.32
N CYS A 132 3.36 -8.93 -0.72
CA CYS A 132 1.91 -8.85 -0.74
C CYS A 132 1.26 -10.10 -1.35
N GLY A 133 -0.06 -10.23 -1.15
CA GLY A 133 -0.88 -11.30 -1.72
C GLY A 133 -1.22 -11.07 -3.20
N TRP A 134 -2.34 -11.63 -3.62
CA TRP A 134 -2.84 -11.61 -4.99
C TRP A 134 -3.64 -10.34 -5.28
N ARG A 135 -3.73 -9.95 -6.56
CA ARG A 135 -4.60 -8.87 -7.06
C ARG A 135 -4.37 -7.50 -6.41
N VAL A 136 -3.16 -7.21 -5.94
CA VAL A 136 -2.85 -5.88 -5.41
C VAL A 136 -2.96 -4.84 -6.53
N GLY A 137 -3.64 -3.71 -6.27
CA GLY A 137 -3.93 -2.66 -7.23
C GLY A 137 -5.01 -2.99 -8.26
N ILE A 138 -5.79 -4.09 -8.04
CA ILE A 138 -6.90 -4.43 -8.93
C ILE A 138 -7.90 -3.28 -9.04
N HIS A 139 -8.30 -2.93 -10.29
CA HIS A 139 -9.20 -1.82 -10.61
C HIS A 139 -8.75 -0.44 -10.09
N MET A 140 -7.50 -0.27 -9.68
CA MET A 140 -6.96 1.04 -9.29
C MET A 140 -7.03 2.00 -10.48
N LYS A 141 -7.42 3.26 -10.23
CA LYS A 141 -7.58 4.28 -11.28
C LYS A 141 -7.23 5.67 -10.79
N GLN A 142 -6.80 6.54 -11.69
CA GLN A 142 -6.68 7.98 -11.41
C GLN A 142 -8.06 8.64 -11.40
N PHE A 143 -8.27 9.56 -10.47
CA PHE A 143 -9.51 10.30 -10.34
C PHE A 143 -9.25 11.74 -9.89
N GLU A 144 -9.88 12.72 -10.53
CA GLU A 144 -9.78 14.15 -10.18
C GLU A 144 -8.35 14.67 -10.03
N GLY A 145 -7.46 14.27 -10.94
CA GLY A 145 -6.06 14.67 -10.93
C GLY A 145 -5.19 13.95 -9.88
N LYS A 146 -5.75 13.13 -9.01
CA LYS A 146 -5.01 12.32 -8.05
C LYS A 146 -4.43 11.09 -8.72
N ARG A 147 -3.17 10.78 -8.41
CA ARG A 147 -2.48 9.59 -8.90
C ARG A 147 -2.25 8.64 -7.72
N PRO A 148 -3.05 7.57 -7.58
CA PRO A 148 -2.82 6.57 -6.57
C PRO A 148 -1.51 5.83 -6.81
N ALA A 149 -0.80 5.47 -5.73
CA ALA A 149 0.47 4.75 -5.83
C ALA A 149 0.59 3.66 -4.77
N ILE A 150 1.11 2.50 -5.17
CA ILE A 150 1.41 1.38 -4.28
C ILE A 150 2.88 1.02 -4.45
N VAL A 151 3.63 0.91 -3.34
CA VAL A 151 5.02 0.44 -3.32
C VAL A 151 5.10 -0.83 -2.49
N VAL A 152 5.60 -1.91 -3.08
CA VAL A 152 5.76 -3.21 -2.42
C VAL A 152 7.24 -3.58 -2.39
N GLY A 153 7.79 -3.78 -1.19
CA GLY A 153 9.21 -4.04 -0.97
C GLY A 153 9.68 -5.46 -1.28
N GLY A 154 8.79 -6.43 -1.17
CA GLY A 154 9.04 -7.86 -1.46
C GLY A 154 8.28 -8.35 -2.69
N ASP A 155 8.08 -9.67 -2.74
CA ASP A 155 7.39 -10.32 -3.85
C ASP A 155 5.88 -10.09 -3.79
N ALA A 156 5.23 -10.07 -4.94
CA ALA A 156 3.79 -10.01 -5.10
C ALA A 156 3.23 -11.34 -5.56
N GLY A 157 2.01 -11.66 -5.12
CA GLY A 157 1.26 -12.81 -5.62
C GLY A 157 0.76 -12.61 -7.06
N SER A 158 -0.09 -13.54 -7.53
CA SER A 158 -0.64 -13.52 -8.89
C SER A 158 -1.55 -12.31 -9.14
N PHE A 159 -1.70 -11.92 -10.40
CA PHE A 159 -2.62 -10.89 -10.84
C PHE A 159 -2.32 -9.48 -10.31
N LEU A 160 -1.06 -9.16 -10.00
CA LEU A 160 -0.67 -7.79 -9.63
C LEU A 160 -1.11 -6.80 -10.71
N GLY A 161 -1.88 -5.76 -10.35
CA GLY A 161 -2.38 -4.76 -11.28
C GLY A 161 -3.45 -5.26 -12.25
N GLU A 162 -4.20 -6.31 -11.88
CA GLU A 162 -5.33 -6.80 -12.68
C GLU A 162 -6.35 -5.68 -12.93
N TYR A 163 -6.74 -5.48 -14.20
CA TYR A 163 -7.64 -4.38 -14.63
C TYR A 163 -7.20 -2.99 -14.16
N LEU A 164 -5.90 -2.75 -14.00
CA LEU A 164 -5.37 -1.43 -13.68
C LEU A 164 -5.81 -0.41 -14.74
N ALA A 165 -6.48 0.66 -14.31
CA ALA A 165 -7.02 1.71 -15.18
C ALA A 165 -6.28 3.05 -15.04
N GLY A 166 -5.38 3.16 -14.05
CA GLY A 166 -4.56 4.35 -13.78
C GLY A 166 -3.79 4.23 -12.48
N GLY A 167 -2.91 5.19 -12.21
CA GLY A 167 -2.04 5.15 -11.04
C GLY A 167 -0.74 4.39 -11.27
N VAL A 168 -0.05 4.07 -10.20
CA VAL A 168 1.31 3.51 -10.24
C VAL A 168 1.47 2.38 -9.23
N ILE A 169 2.12 1.29 -9.65
CA ILE A 169 2.61 0.24 -8.75
C ILE A 169 4.12 0.14 -8.93
N ALA A 170 4.89 0.21 -7.84
CA ALA A 170 6.33 -0.06 -7.85
C ALA A 170 6.61 -1.34 -7.05
N LEU A 171 7.11 -2.37 -7.73
CA LEU A 171 7.43 -3.66 -7.14
C LEU A 171 8.95 -3.83 -7.04
N LEU A 172 9.47 -4.02 -5.83
CA LEU A 172 10.89 -4.21 -5.55
C LEU A 172 11.30 -5.69 -5.53
N GLY A 173 10.34 -6.60 -5.34
CA GLY A 173 10.49 -8.03 -5.47
C GLY A 173 10.08 -8.55 -6.84
N ARG A 174 9.72 -9.82 -6.92
CA ARG A 174 9.27 -10.49 -8.16
C ARG A 174 7.74 -10.55 -8.22
N PRO A 175 7.15 -10.33 -9.39
CA PRO A 175 5.71 -10.56 -9.57
C PRO A 175 5.41 -12.05 -9.67
N GLY A 176 4.22 -12.46 -9.19
CA GLY A 176 3.62 -13.74 -9.50
C GLY A 176 3.07 -13.78 -10.94
N PRO A 177 2.54 -14.93 -11.37
CA PRO A 177 1.96 -15.09 -12.71
C PRO A 177 0.75 -14.18 -12.95
N TYR A 178 0.41 -14.01 -14.25
CA TYR A 178 -0.73 -13.21 -14.69
C TYR A 178 -0.62 -11.70 -14.34
N LEU A 179 0.62 -11.19 -14.29
CA LEU A 179 0.89 -9.77 -14.08
C LEU A 179 0.08 -8.91 -15.06
N ALA A 180 -0.59 -7.88 -14.52
CA ALA A 180 -1.28 -6.84 -15.31
C ALA A 180 -2.38 -7.36 -16.25
N THR A 181 -2.98 -8.52 -15.97
CA THR A 181 -4.09 -9.05 -16.76
C THR A 181 -5.21 -8.02 -16.91
N GLY A 182 -5.60 -7.69 -18.14
CA GLY A 182 -6.66 -6.72 -18.41
C GLY A 182 -6.30 -5.25 -18.12
N MET A 183 -5.03 -4.94 -17.86
CA MET A 183 -4.55 -3.57 -17.65
C MET A 183 -4.84 -2.71 -18.89
N HIS A 184 -5.42 -1.53 -18.69
CA HIS A 184 -5.77 -0.59 -19.75
C HIS A 184 -5.39 0.87 -19.45
N GLY A 185 -4.68 1.11 -18.34
CA GLY A 185 -4.11 2.40 -17.93
C GLY A 185 -3.12 2.23 -16.80
N GLY A 186 -2.49 3.32 -16.36
CA GLY A 186 -1.48 3.29 -15.31
C GLY A 186 -0.13 2.72 -15.73
N ILE A 187 0.76 2.55 -14.76
CA ILE A 187 2.14 2.06 -14.96
C ILE A 187 2.49 1.11 -13.80
N ILE A 188 3.13 -0.02 -14.14
CA ILE A 188 3.75 -0.89 -13.16
C ILE A 188 5.26 -0.85 -13.37
N TYR A 189 6.02 -0.44 -12.35
CA TYR A 189 7.47 -0.47 -12.32
C TYR A 189 7.95 -1.75 -11.68
N LEU A 190 8.80 -2.50 -12.37
CA LEU A 190 9.41 -3.73 -11.89
C LEU A 190 10.90 -3.53 -11.73
N ARG A 191 11.44 -3.86 -10.55
CA ARG A 191 12.88 -3.91 -10.33
C ARG A 191 13.54 -5.07 -11.07
N PHE A 192 12.81 -6.17 -11.25
CA PHE A 192 13.26 -7.34 -11.98
C PHE A 192 12.38 -7.51 -13.22
N PRO A 193 12.94 -7.35 -14.43
CA PRO A 193 12.21 -7.60 -15.67
C PRO A 193 11.63 -9.02 -15.70
N ILE A 194 10.48 -9.17 -16.37
CA ILE A 194 9.90 -10.49 -16.67
C ILE A 194 10.32 -10.93 -18.07
N ALA A 195 10.21 -12.22 -18.37
CA ALA A 195 10.48 -12.75 -19.69
C ALA A 195 9.48 -12.18 -20.73
N PRO A 196 9.89 -11.94 -21.97
CA PRO A 196 9.01 -11.38 -23.00
C PRO A 196 7.72 -12.16 -23.21
N GLU A 197 7.78 -13.49 -23.07
CA GLU A 197 6.64 -14.41 -23.18
C GLU A 197 5.62 -14.28 -22.03
N ASP A 198 6.02 -13.71 -20.89
CA ASP A 198 5.15 -13.47 -19.74
C ASP A 198 4.46 -12.09 -19.81
N VAL A 199 4.86 -11.23 -20.74
CA VAL A 199 4.19 -9.94 -20.95
C VAL A 199 2.83 -10.19 -21.62
N GLN A 200 1.75 -9.80 -20.96
CA GLN A 200 0.38 -10.01 -21.45
C GLN A 200 0.15 -9.31 -22.81
N PRO A 201 -0.65 -9.91 -23.72
CA PRO A 201 -1.01 -9.28 -24.97
C PRO A 201 -1.59 -7.86 -24.77
N GLY A 202 -1.17 -6.91 -25.61
CA GLY A 202 -1.58 -5.51 -25.51
C GLY A 202 -0.80 -4.67 -24.51
N LEU A 203 0.17 -5.27 -23.81
CA LEU A 203 1.11 -4.57 -22.95
C LEU A 203 2.51 -4.52 -23.55
N VAL A 204 3.33 -3.61 -23.04
CA VAL A 204 4.76 -3.51 -23.37
C VAL A 204 5.58 -3.41 -22.10
N GLN A 205 6.72 -4.09 -22.09
CA GLN A 205 7.79 -3.91 -21.11
C GLN A 205 8.89 -3.10 -21.77
N GLU A 206 9.23 -1.95 -21.17
CA GLU A 206 10.26 -1.06 -21.71
C GLU A 206 11.10 -0.39 -20.61
N PRO A 207 12.28 0.14 -20.92
CA PRO A 207 13.07 0.89 -19.96
C PRO A 207 12.33 2.12 -19.44
N VAL A 208 12.63 2.51 -18.19
CA VAL A 208 12.14 3.75 -17.58
C VAL A 208 12.80 4.98 -18.22
N ASP A 209 12.02 6.01 -18.46
CA ASP A 209 12.49 7.31 -18.92
C ASP A 209 12.83 8.27 -17.75
N GLU A 210 13.10 9.54 -18.04
CA GLU A 210 13.45 10.53 -17.03
C GLU A 210 12.26 10.88 -16.11
N ALA A 211 11.06 10.97 -16.66
CA ALA A 211 9.86 11.24 -15.87
C ALA A 211 9.54 10.07 -14.94
N ASP A 212 9.71 8.84 -15.42
CA ASP A 212 9.58 7.62 -14.60
C ASP A 212 10.59 7.61 -13.46
N ARG A 213 11.85 7.95 -13.75
CA ARG A 213 12.89 8.00 -12.72
C ARG A 213 12.60 9.04 -11.65
N ALA A 214 12.10 10.21 -12.03
CA ALA A 214 11.70 11.25 -11.08
C ALA A 214 10.57 10.76 -10.15
N LEU A 215 9.56 10.06 -10.70
CA LEU A 215 8.47 9.48 -9.93
C LEU A 215 8.95 8.34 -9.03
N LEU A 216 9.80 7.45 -9.53
CA LEU A 216 10.41 6.39 -8.73
C LEU A 216 11.26 6.97 -7.59
N ALA A 217 12.03 8.04 -7.84
CA ALA A 217 12.83 8.70 -6.82
C ALA A 217 11.97 9.24 -5.68
N ASP A 218 10.80 9.84 -5.97
CA ASP A 218 9.85 10.29 -4.97
C ASP A 218 9.29 9.12 -4.16
N LEU A 219 8.78 8.07 -4.83
CA LEU A 219 8.16 6.92 -4.18
C LEU A 219 9.17 6.09 -3.37
N LEU A 220 10.33 5.79 -3.94
CA LEU A 220 11.37 5.00 -3.28
C LEU A 220 12.08 5.81 -2.19
N GLY A 221 12.21 7.12 -2.34
CA GLY A 221 12.67 8.01 -1.29
C GLY A 221 11.74 8.00 -0.07
N GLU A 222 10.42 7.99 -0.29
CA GLU A 222 9.46 7.84 0.80
C GLU A 222 9.52 6.44 1.42
N TYR A 223 9.61 5.38 0.60
CA TYR A 223 9.81 4.01 1.08
C TYR A 223 11.05 3.88 1.97
N ASN A 224 12.19 4.47 1.57
CA ASN A 224 13.41 4.47 2.37
C ASN A 224 13.23 5.21 3.71
N ARG A 225 12.59 6.38 3.71
CA ARG A 225 12.29 7.10 4.95
C ARG A 225 11.49 6.26 5.95
N ARG A 226 10.63 5.37 5.47
CA ARG A 226 9.78 4.50 6.32
C ARG A 226 10.54 3.27 6.80
N PHE A 227 11.29 2.61 5.93
CA PHE A 227 11.72 1.24 6.15
C PHE A 227 13.24 1.03 6.19
N ALA A 228 14.07 1.98 5.71
CA ALA A 228 15.51 1.76 5.61
C ALA A 228 16.17 1.37 6.93
N ARG A 229 15.73 1.96 8.04
CA ARG A 229 16.24 1.64 9.38
C ARG A 229 15.94 0.20 9.79
N GLU A 230 14.72 -0.28 9.53
CA GLU A 230 14.30 -1.64 9.85
C GLU A 230 14.95 -2.67 8.96
N LEU A 231 15.11 -2.34 7.68
CA LEU A 231 15.76 -3.18 6.68
C LEU A 231 17.29 -3.19 6.80
N GLY A 232 17.88 -2.24 7.57
CA GLY A 232 19.33 -2.06 7.66
C GLY A 232 19.98 -1.62 6.33
N ARG A 233 19.19 -1.17 5.35
CA ARG A 233 19.65 -0.73 4.04
C ARG A 233 18.63 0.20 3.38
N GLU A 234 19.11 1.01 2.45
CA GLU A 234 18.26 1.75 1.52
C GLU A 234 18.10 1.00 0.18
N VAL A 235 16.97 1.23 -0.46
CA VAL A 235 16.73 0.84 -1.85
C VAL A 235 17.27 1.97 -2.74
N ASP A 236 17.92 1.61 -3.84
CA ASP A 236 18.37 2.61 -4.84
C ASP A 236 17.15 3.34 -5.42
N ALA A 237 16.99 4.60 -5.04
CA ALA A 237 15.91 5.46 -5.48
C ALA A 237 16.15 6.12 -6.86
N THR A 238 17.26 5.84 -7.53
CA THR A 238 17.55 6.41 -8.87
C THR A 238 16.70 5.81 -9.99
N GLY A 239 15.95 4.74 -9.71
CA GLY A 239 15.20 3.99 -10.71
C GLY A 239 16.06 3.17 -11.68
N ARG A 240 17.39 3.09 -11.46
CA ARG A 240 18.28 2.28 -12.30
C ARG A 240 17.91 0.81 -12.22
N GLY A 241 17.87 0.14 -13.37
CA GLY A 241 17.52 -1.28 -13.48
C GLY A 241 16.02 -1.57 -13.40
N PHE A 242 15.17 -0.55 -13.24
CA PHE A 242 13.74 -0.73 -13.37
C PHE A 242 13.30 -0.77 -14.84
N VAL A 243 12.26 -1.53 -15.08
CA VAL A 243 11.48 -1.46 -16.32
C VAL A 243 10.06 -1.04 -15.97
N ARG A 244 9.33 -0.52 -16.95
CA ARG A 244 7.90 -0.23 -16.80
C ARG A 244 7.07 -1.16 -17.67
N ILE A 245 5.93 -1.57 -17.14
CA ILE A 245 4.85 -2.24 -17.87
C ILE A 245 3.73 -1.22 -18.05
N ARG A 246 3.26 -1.06 -19.28
CA ARG A 246 2.12 -0.20 -19.61
C ARG A 246 1.31 -0.76 -20.78
N PRO A 247 0.04 -0.36 -20.93
CA PRO A 247 -0.73 -0.73 -22.11
C PRO A 247 -0.22 0.00 -23.37
N LEU A 248 -0.25 -0.70 -24.49
CA LEU A 248 0.06 -0.12 -25.82
C LEU A 248 -0.99 0.92 -26.25
N THR A 249 -2.22 0.77 -25.79
CA THR A 249 -3.32 1.68 -26.05
C THR A 249 -4.21 1.84 -24.81
N SER A 250 -4.73 3.04 -24.59
CA SER A 250 -5.71 3.31 -23.54
C SER A 250 -7.13 2.82 -23.91
N ARG A 251 -7.31 2.25 -25.11
CA ARG A 251 -8.59 1.71 -25.61
C ARG A 251 -8.41 0.24 -25.99
N PRO A 252 -8.31 -0.69 -25.02
CA PRO A 252 -8.02 -2.09 -25.30
C PRO A 252 -9.05 -2.79 -26.19
N TYR A 253 -10.25 -2.23 -26.30
CA TYR A 253 -11.34 -2.76 -27.14
C TYR A 253 -11.61 -1.93 -28.40
N ALA A 254 -10.73 -0.98 -28.76
CA ALA A 254 -10.92 -0.13 -29.94
C ALA A 254 -11.11 -0.95 -31.24
N ALA A 255 -10.43 -2.09 -31.34
CA ALA A 255 -10.56 -2.99 -32.49
C ALA A 255 -11.93 -3.69 -32.61
N LEU A 256 -12.77 -3.67 -31.57
CA LEU A 256 -14.11 -4.24 -31.59
C LEU A 256 -15.17 -3.25 -32.10
N TYR A 257 -14.80 -1.98 -32.25
CA TYR A 257 -15.68 -0.88 -32.66
C TYR A 257 -15.21 -0.19 -33.95
N SER A 258 -14.22 -0.79 -34.64
CA SER A 258 -13.72 -0.33 -35.95
C SER A 258 -14.30 -1.14 -37.08
#